data_2c2287079f5e5a147789fb103ff686b2
#
_entry.id   2c2287079f5e5a147789fb103ff686b2
#
_cell.length_a   1.000
_cell.length_b   1.000
_cell.length_c   1.000
_cell.angle_alpha   90.00
_cell.angle_beta   90.00
_cell.angle_gamma   90.00
#
_symmetry.space_group_name_H-M   'P 1'
#
loop_
_entity.id
_entity.type
_entity.pdbx_description
1 polymer ?
#
loop_
_entity_poly.entity_id
_entity_poly.type
_entity_poly.pdbx_seq_one_letter_code
_entity_poly.pdbx_strand_id
1 'polypeptide(L)'
;MLYNIYIAFIERTDKNKMGSSSDGFXXXXLHCADVHIGAQNYYLRTKAKQRCAEILMTFEKIVNICKNEHIELMLIAGDLFDSNHIENSSLRQVKHLLASIPETFVAISAGNHDYITSDSPYVTSKWPPNVHIFATSMESVTVPGKNVRVWGCSFPTPYI
;
A
#
# COMPACT_ATOMS: atom_id res chain seq x y z
N MET A 1 -16.72 15.68 8.44
CA MET A 1 -15.60 15.22 7.61
C MET A 1 -14.68 14.42 8.52
N LEU A 2 -14.86 13.09 8.51
CA LEU A 2 -14.05 12.19 9.35
C LEU A 2 -12.80 11.83 8.54
N TYR A 3 -11.66 12.23 9.06
CA TYR A 3 -10.37 11.86 8.45
C TYR A 3 -10.14 10.36 8.65
N ASN A 4 -9.82 9.68 7.58
CA ASN A 4 -9.40 8.28 7.65
C ASN A 4 -8.09 8.22 8.44
N ILE A 5 -8.14 7.72 9.67
CA ILE A 5 -6.93 7.55 10.48
C ILE A 5 -6.32 6.21 10.12
N TYR A 6 -5.36 6.25 9.19
CA TYR A 6 -4.53 5.08 8.89
C TYR A 6 -3.40 5.06 9.90
N ILE A 7 -3.40 4.05 10.76
CA ILE A 7 -2.37 3.95 11.78
C ILE A 7 -1.29 2.99 11.27
N ALA A 8 -0.22 3.55 10.76
CA ALA A 8 1.01 2.82 10.49
C ALA A 8 2.09 3.39 11.37
N PHE A 9 2.63 2.58 12.27
CA PHE A 9 3.77 2.94 13.08
C PHE A 9 4.99 2.20 12.59
N ILE A 10 6.11 2.90 12.51
CA ILE A 10 7.41 2.28 12.23
C ILE A 10 8.18 2.24 13.55
N GLU A 11 8.54 1.04 13.97
CA GLU A 11 9.29 0.82 15.20
C GLU A 11 10.67 0.22 14.89
N ARG A 12 11.69 0.78 15.49
CA ARG A 12 13.04 0.19 15.45
C ARG A 12 13.13 -0.93 16.50
N THR A 13 13.58 -2.12 16.09
CA THR A 13 13.60 -3.29 16.95
C THR A 13 14.89 -3.42 17.79
N ASP A 14 15.90 -2.59 17.54
CA ASP A 14 17.18 -2.63 18.29
C ASP A 14 17.07 -1.87 19.62
N LYS A 15 16.77 -2.59 20.70
CA LYS A 15 16.78 -2.00 22.05
C LYS A 15 18.16 -1.95 22.71
N ASN A 16 19.21 -2.55 22.11
CA ASN A 16 20.48 -2.81 22.81
C ASN A 16 21.74 -2.15 22.26
N LYS A 17 21.61 -1.13 21.38
CA LYS A 17 22.79 -0.35 20.98
C LYS A 17 22.61 1.14 21.27
N MET A 18 22.71 1.48 22.55
CA MET A 18 23.02 2.85 22.96
C MET A 18 24.55 3.02 22.90
N GLY A 19 25.15 2.82 21.75
CA GLY A 19 26.55 3.05 21.48
C GLY A 19 26.69 3.94 20.27
N SER A 20 27.43 5.00 20.41
CA SER A 20 27.69 6.04 19.43
C SER A 20 28.15 5.52 18.05
N SER A 21 27.25 5.18 17.20
CA SER A 21 27.51 5.19 15.75
C SER A 21 26.29 5.80 15.07
N SER A 22 26.55 6.88 14.38
CA SER A 22 25.55 7.63 13.62
C SER A 22 25.19 6.89 12.31
N ASP A 23 24.91 5.59 12.39
CA ASP A 23 24.33 4.88 11.26
C ASP A 23 22.85 5.25 11.21
N GLY A 24 22.59 6.36 10.54
CA GLY A 24 21.26 6.91 10.38
C GLY A 24 20.34 5.90 9.69
N PHE A 25 19.14 5.82 10.25
CA PHE A 25 18.07 5.02 9.68
C PHE A 25 17.65 5.66 8.33
N UNK A 26 17.75 5.09 7.34
CA UNK A 26 17.47 5.59 6.20
C UNK A 26 16.57 4.78 5.48
N UNK A 27 15.61 4.65 5.81
CA UNK A 27 14.77 3.99 5.21
C UNK A 27 14.05 4.86 4.49
N UNK A 28 14.20 4.90 3.54
CA UNK A 28 13.55 5.56 2.73
C UNK A 28 12.25 4.99 2.64
N UNK A 29 11.48 5.33 3.06
CA UNK A 29 10.22 4.96 3.04
C UNK A 29 9.55 5.76 2.07
N LEU A 30 8.71 5.27 1.22
CA LEU A 30 7.74 5.92 0.36
C LEU A 30 6.36 5.65 0.93
N HIS A 31 5.60 6.68 1.11
CA HIS A 31 4.24 6.55 1.65
C HIS A 31 3.25 7.17 0.66
N CYS A 32 2.18 6.43 0.36
CA CYS A 32 1.05 6.94 -0.42
C CYS A 32 -0.27 6.43 0.16
N ALA A 33 -1.36 7.11 -0.16
CA ALA A 33 -2.71 6.81 0.29
C ALA A 33 -3.70 7.35 -0.74
N ASP A 34 -4.94 6.91 -0.67
CA ASP A 34 -6.06 7.48 -1.46
C ASP A 34 -5.76 7.48 -2.98
N VAL A 35 -5.23 6.38 -3.49
CA VAL A 35 -4.89 6.26 -4.92
C VAL A 35 -6.15 6.07 -5.77
N HIS A 36 -7.12 5.32 -5.27
CA HIS A 36 -8.42 5.07 -5.90
C HIS A 36 -8.32 4.51 -7.32
N ILE A 37 -7.49 3.48 -7.51
CA ILE A 37 -7.40 2.78 -8.81
C ILE A 37 -8.76 2.16 -9.12
N GLY A 38 -9.25 2.40 -10.34
CA GLY A 38 -10.55 1.92 -10.77
C GLY A 38 -11.70 2.89 -10.53
N ALA A 39 -11.41 4.10 -10.04
CA ALA A 39 -12.42 5.11 -9.76
C ALA A 39 -13.30 5.38 -10.98
N GLN A 40 -14.61 5.12 -10.83
CA GLN A 40 -15.58 5.30 -11.89
C GLN A 40 -16.07 6.74 -11.88
N ASN A 41 -15.32 7.61 -12.54
CA ASN A 41 -15.58 9.06 -12.58
C ASN A 41 -16.73 9.38 -13.56
N TYR A 42 -17.93 8.87 -13.30
CA TYR A 42 -19.09 9.00 -14.18
C TYR A 42 -19.42 10.45 -14.56
N TYR A 43 -19.16 11.38 -13.63
CA TYR A 43 -19.42 12.80 -13.89
C TYR A 43 -18.52 13.37 -15.01
N LEU A 44 -17.41 12.70 -15.33
CA LEU A 44 -16.51 13.10 -16.42
C LEU A 44 -16.97 12.58 -17.78
N ARG A 45 -18.04 11.80 -17.85
CA ARG A 45 -18.64 11.26 -19.09
C ARG A 45 -17.57 10.65 -20.00
N THR A 46 -17.31 11.26 -21.16
CA THR A 46 -16.34 10.76 -22.15
C THR A 46 -14.88 10.71 -21.63
N LYS A 47 -14.55 11.50 -20.62
CA LYS A 47 -13.19 11.55 -20.05
C LYS A 47 -12.97 10.56 -18.89
N ALA A 48 -14.00 9.82 -18.47
CA ALA A 48 -13.91 8.90 -17.34
C ALA A 48 -12.82 7.83 -17.57
N LYS A 49 -12.81 7.21 -18.75
CA LYS A 49 -11.78 6.18 -19.09
C LYS A 49 -10.37 6.77 -19.08
N GLN A 50 -10.22 7.99 -19.60
CA GLN A 50 -8.91 8.68 -19.59
C GLN A 50 -8.46 8.90 -18.15
N ARG A 51 -9.34 9.35 -17.27
CA ARG A 51 -9.00 9.59 -15.86
C ARG A 51 -8.58 8.30 -15.15
N CYS A 52 -9.27 7.19 -15.38
CA CYS A 52 -8.88 5.88 -14.83
C CYS A 52 -7.46 5.50 -15.26
N ALA A 53 -7.15 5.70 -16.55
CA ALA A 53 -5.80 5.42 -17.08
C ALA A 53 -4.75 6.33 -16.44
N GLU A 54 -5.06 7.62 -16.25
CA GLU A 54 -4.15 8.59 -15.62
C GLU A 54 -3.81 8.21 -14.17
N ILE A 55 -4.81 7.73 -13.40
CA ILE A 55 -4.60 7.27 -12.03
C ILE A 55 -3.62 6.09 -12.02
N LEU A 56 -3.84 5.11 -12.87
CA LEU A 56 -2.98 3.94 -12.95
C LEU A 56 -1.55 4.31 -13.41
N MET A 57 -1.42 5.20 -14.39
CA MET A 57 -0.12 5.74 -14.82
C MET A 57 0.58 6.49 -13.70
N THR A 58 -0.17 7.18 -12.85
CA THR A 58 0.41 7.88 -11.69
C THR A 58 0.94 6.86 -10.68
N PHE A 59 0.19 5.78 -10.43
CA PHE A 59 0.65 4.71 -9.55
C PHE A 59 1.90 4.04 -10.12
N GLU A 60 1.96 3.80 -11.43
CA GLU A 60 3.16 3.28 -12.10
C GLU A 60 4.38 4.20 -11.87
N LYS A 61 4.19 5.53 -11.95
CA LYS A 61 5.27 6.49 -11.66
C LYS A 61 5.75 6.37 -10.21
N ILE A 62 4.83 6.17 -9.26
CA ILE A 62 5.17 5.97 -7.83
C ILE A 62 6.03 4.70 -7.69
N VAL A 63 5.63 3.61 -8.34
CA VAL A 63 6.40 2.35 -8.31
C VAL A 63 7.78 2.54 -8.95
N ASN A 64 7.84 3.28 -10.05
CA ASN A 64 9.13 3.59 -10.70
C ASN A 64 10.05 4.44 -9.82
N ILE A 65 9.50 5.32 -8.98
CA ILE A 65 10.29 6.05 -7.98
C ILE A 65 10.89 5.05 -6.99
N CYS A 66 10.10 4.07 -6.51
CA CYS A 66 10.61 3.04 -5.59
C CYS A 66 11.82 2.32 -6.21
N LYS A 67 11.72 1.96 -7.48
CA LYS A 67 12.79 1.27 -8.21
C LYS A 67 14.04 2.15 -8.39
N ASN A 68 13.85 3.38 -8.87
CA ASN A 68 14.95 4.28 -9.22
C ASN A 68 15.70 4.82 -8.00
N GLU A 69 14.97 5.07 -6.92
CA GLU A 69 15.52 5.61 -5.67
C GLU A 69 15.88 4.51 -4.67
N HIS A 70 15.76 3.24 -5.08
CA HIS A 70 16.07 2.06 -4.25
C HIS A 70 15.31 2.10 -2.91
N ILE A 71 14.01 2.44 -2.96
CA ILE A 71 13.15 2.51 -1.76
C ILE A 71 13.04 1.10 -1.16
N GLU A 72 13.32 0.98 0.10
CA GLU A 72 13.31 -0.31 0.81
C GLU A 72 11.94 -0.66 1.38
N LEU A 73 11.12 0.36 1.66
CA LEU A 73 9.79 0.19 2.25
C LEU A 73 8.79 1.12 1.57
N MET A 74 7.71 0.54 1.05
CA MET A 74 6.59 1.30 0.51
C MET A 74 5.37 1.05 1.39
N LEU A 75 4.76 2.12 1.89
CA LEU A 75 3.53 2.06 2.68
C LEU A 75 2.37 2.55 1.83
N ILE A 76 1.33 1.73 1.72
CA ILE A 76 0.07 2.12 1.07
C ILE A 76 -0.99 2.15 2.17
N ALA A 77 -1.36 3.37 2.57
CA ALA A 77 -2.20 3.60 3.74
C ALA A 77 -3.64 3.91 3.34
N GLY A 78 -4.32 2.87 2.86
CA GLY A 78 -5.74 2.90 2.56
C GLY A 78 -6.09 3.33 1.14
N ASP A 79 -7.22 2.86 0.68
CA ASP A 79 -7.89 3.26 -0.56
C ASP A 79 -6.97 3.17 -1.78
N LEU A 80 -6.24 2.04 -1.87
CA LEU A 80 -5.50 1.71 -3.10
C LEU A 80 -6.48 1.53 -4.27
N PHE A 81 -7.60 0.87 -4.00
CA PHE A 81 -8.69 0.70 -4.96
C PHE A 81 -9.89 1.55 -4.57
N ASP A 82 -10.65 1.99 -5.58
CA ASP A 82 -11.86 2.80 -5.37
C ASP A 82 -13.02 1.98 -4.80
N SER A 83 -12.94 0.66 -4.92
CA SER A 83 -13.94 -0.27 -4.34
C SER A 83 -13.42 -1.69 -4.36
N ASN A 84 -14.10 -2.58 -3.63
CA ASN A 84 -13.81 -4.02 -3.66
C ASN A 84 -14.11 -4.67 -5.02
N HIS A 85 -14.88 -4.00 -5.89
CA HIS A 85 -15.26 -4.51 -7.22
C HIS A 85 -14.31 -3.99 -8.31
N ILE A 86 -13.01 -4.14 -8.08
CA ILE A 86 -11.99 -3.72 -9.06
C ILE A 86 -12.00 -4.66 -10.29
N GLU A 87 -11.82 -4.10 -11.47
CA GLU A 87 -11.66 -4.89 -12.69
C GLU A 87 -10.40 -5.76 -12.62
N ASN A 88 -10.53 -7.02 -13.05
CA ASN A 88 -9.42 -7.98 -13.06
C ASN A 88 -8.20 -7.47 -13.85
N SER A 89 -8.41 -6.68 -14.88
CA SER A 89 -7.33 -6.04 -15.66
C SER A 89 -6.50 -5.10 -14.79
N SER A 90 -7.17 -4.22 -14.04
CA SER A 90 -6.52 -3.24 -13.15
C SER A 90 -5.80 -3.94 -11.99
N LEU A 91 -6.46 -4.94 -11.40
CA LEU A 91 -5.86 -5.72 -10.32
C LEU A 91 -4.57 -6.42 -10.78
N ARG A 92 -4.60 -7.04 -11.98
CA ARG A 92 -3.39 -7.68 -12.55
C ARG A 92 -2.29 -6.67 -12.79
N GLN A 93 -2.62 -5.47 -13.29
CA GLN A 93 -1.61 -4.43 -13.54
C GLN A 93 -0.97 -3.96 -12.23
N VAL A 94 -1.75 -3.72 -11.19
CA VAL A 94 -1.23 -3.34 -9.86
C VAL A 94 -0.28 -4.43 -9.34
N LYS A 95 -0.72 -5.69 -9.38
CA LYS A 95 0.10 -6.81 -8.91
C LYS A 95 1.41 -6.92 -9.71
N HIS A 96 1.34 -6.73 -11.02
CA HIS A 96 2.53 -6.76 -11.90
C HIS A 96 3.50 -5.62 -11.53
N LEU A 97 2.97 -4.41 -11.31
CA LEU A 97 3.78 -3.25 -10.92
C LEU A 97 4.50 -3.53 -9.58
N LEU A 98 3.77 -4.02 -8.58
CA LEU A 98 4.37 -4.32 -7.27
C LEU A 98 5.37 -5.47 -7.35
N ALA A 99 5.14 -6.46 -8.21
CA ALA A 99 6.09 -7.55 -8.45
C ALA A 99 7.37 -7.07 -9.14
N SER A 100 7.33 -5.92 -9.84
CA SER A 100 8.50 -5.37 -10.54
C SER A 100 9.52 -4.71 -9.62
N ILE A 101 9.17 -4.56 -8.32
CA ILE A 101 10.06 -3.97 -7.30
C ILE A 101 10.31 -4.99 -6.17
N PRO A 102 10.89 -6.16 -6.46
CA PRO A 102 11.02 -7.25 -5.46
C PRO A 102 11.89 -6.88 -4.25
N GLU A 103 12.76 -5.88 -4.40
CA GLU A 103 13.64 -5.41 -3.32
C GLU A 103 12.96 -4.41 -2.39
N THR A 104 11.78 -3.88 -2.78
CA THR A 104 10.97 -3.00 -1.95
C THR A 104 9.95 -3.84 -1.18
N PHE A 105 9.98 -3.79 0.13
CA PHE A 105 8.91 -4.40 0.94
C PHE A 105 7.69 -3.46 0.90
N VAL A 106 6.55 -3.98 0.48
CA VAL A 106 5.31 -3.20 0.34
C VAL A 106 4.33 -3.62 1.43
N ALA A 107 3.93 -2.69 2.28
CA ALA A 107 2.94 -2.93 3.34
C ALA A 107 1.66 -2.15 3.01
N ILE A 108 0.55 -2.86 2.91
CA ILE A 108 -0.74 -2.31 2.50
C ILE A 108 -1.74 -2.44 3.65
N SER A 109 -2.35 -1.33 4.02
CA SER A 109 -3.58 -1.30 4.81
C SER A 109 -4.75 -0.97 3.88
N ALA A 110 -5.79 -1.77 3.88
CA ALA A 110 -7.00 -1.45 3.12
C ALA A 110 -7.75 -0.32 3.81
N GLY A 111 -8.33 0.58 3.03
CA GLY A 111 -9.12 1.70 3.53
C GLY A 111 -10.61 1.40 3.61
N ASN A 112 -11.41 2.46 3.67
CA ASN A 112 -12.86 2.30 3.75
C ASN A 112 -13.53 2.07 2.38
N HIS A 113 -12.85 2.37 1.29
CA HIS A 113 -13.34 2.06 -0.07
C HIS A 113 -13.05 0.60 -0.45
N ASP A 114 -11.87 0.10 -0.06
CA ASP A 114 -11.38 -1.22 -0.44
C ASP A 114 -11.22 -2.18 0.75
N TYR A 115 -12.08 -2.03 1.76
CA TYR A 115 -12.04 -2.73 3.06
C TYR A 115 -11.98 -4.26 2.91
N ILE A 116 -11.44 -4.92 3.94
CA ILE A 116 -11.23 -6.37 3.94
C ILE A 116 -12.53 -7.13 4.22
N THR A 117 -12.96 -7.92 3.24
CA THR A 117 -14.04 -8.91 3.36
C THR A 117 -13.55 -10.23 2.76
N SER A 118 -14.32 -11.29 2.94
CA SER A 118 -13.96 -12.62 2.39
C SER A 118 -13.80 -12.62 0.87
N ASP A 119 -14.46 -11.71 0.18
CA ASP A 119 -14.45 -11.59 -1.28
C ASP A 119 -13.61 -10.42 -1.80
N SER A 120 -12.96 -9.66 -0.91
CA SER A 120 -12.10 -8.55 -1.33
C SER A 120 -10.90 -9.06 -2.15
N PRO A 121 -10.38 -8.24 -3.08
CA PRO A 121 -9.22 -8.62 -3.89
C PRO A 121 -7.97 -8.89 -3.04
N TYR A 122 -7.91 -8.35 -1.83
CA TYR A 122 -6.82 -8.56 -0.90
C TYR A 122 -6.77 -10.00 -0.38
N VAL A 123 -7.95 -10.64 -0.24
CA VAL A 123 -8.09 -12.00 0.29
C VAL A 123 -8.13 -13.03 -0.84
N THR A 124 -8.88 -12.74 -1.91
CA THR A 124 -9.15 -13.71 -2.98
C THR A 124 -8.02 -13.84 -4.01
N SER A 125 -7.08 -12.87 -4.03
CA SER A 125 -5.97 -12.87 -5.00
C SER A 125 -4.65 -13.27 -4.35
N LYS A 126 -3.80 -13.95 -5.12
CA LYS A 126 -2.42 -14.19 -4.72
C LYS A 126 -1.60 -12.93 -5.03
N TRP A 127 -0.99 -12.37 -4.00
CA TRP A 127 -0.14 -11.17 -4.10
C TRP A 127 1.34 -11.53 -4.27
N PRO A 128 2.17 -10.63 -4.79
CA PRO A 128 3.62 -10.86 -4.89
C PRO A 128 4.26 -11.08 -3.50
N PRO A 129 5.36 -11.84 -3.43
CA PRO A 129 5.96 -12.19 -2.14
C PRO A 129 6.54 -11.02 -1.34
N ASN A 130 6.80 -9.88 -2.00
CA ASN A 130 7.27 -8.66 -1.36
C ASN A 130 6.13 -7.80 -0.82
N VAL A 131 4.86 -8.25 -0.94
CA VAL A 131 3.67 -7.50 -0.50
C VAL A 131 3.08 -8.15 0.75
N HIS A 132 2.91 -7.35 1.80
CA HIS A 132 2.17 -7.72 3.01
C HIS A 132 0.90 -6.88 3.09
N ILE A 133 -0.23 -7.53 3.33
CA ILE A 133 -1.53 -6.87 3.51
C ILE A 133 -1.94 -7.07 4.97
N PHE A 134 -2.14 -5.97 5.68
CA PHE A 134 -2.54 -6.02 7.09
C PHE A 134 -3.96 -6.55 7.24
N ALA A 135 -4.15 -7.38 8.26
CA ALA A 135 -5.47 -7.88 8.67
C ALA A 135 -6.32 -6.74 9.27
N THR A 136 -7.57 -7.03 9.60
CA THR A 136 -8.48 -6.04 10.20
C THR A 136 -8.19 -5.77 11.68
N SER A 137 -7.40 -6.64 12.33
CA SER A 137 -6.90 -6.40 13.68
C SER A 137 -5.48 -5.82 13.61
N MET A 138 -5.11 -5.01 14.59
CA MET A 138 -3.76 -4.44 14.67
C MET A 138 -2.72 -5.56 14.73
N GLU A 139 -1.78 -5.55 13.80
CA GLU A 139 -0.68 -6.51 13.75
C GLU A 139 0.61 -5.83 13.35
N SER A 140 1.71 -6.56 13.38
CA SER A 140 3.00 -6.03 12.96
C SER A 140 3.75 -7.01 12.07
N VAL A 141 4.52 -6.47 11.14
CA VAL A 141 5.39 -7.24 10.27
C VAL A 141 6.80 -6.66 10.31
N THR A 142 7.80 -7.52 10.34
CA THR A 142 9.20 -7.09 10.27
C THR A 142 9.61 -6.97 8.80
N VAL A 143 10.21 -5.83 8.45
CA VAL A 143 10.73 -5.62 7.09
C VAL A 143 11.91 -6.58 6.86
N PRO A 144 11.88 -7.44 5.84
CA PRO A 144 12.95 -8.42 5.61
C PRO A 144 14.33 -7.77 5.53
N GLY A 145 15.28 -8.35 6.26
CA GLY A 145 16.66 -7.86 6.28
C GLY A 145 16.89 -6.55 7.03
N LYS A 146 15.86 -6.04 7.73
CA LYS A 146 15.93 -4.75 8.43
C LYS A 146 15.49 -4.89 9.90
N ASN A 147 16.07 -4.07 10.76
CA ASN A 147 15.65 -3.96 12.17
C ASN A 147 14.49 -2.97 12.29
N VAL A 148 13.46 -3.19 11.46
CA VAL A 148 12.29 -2.30 11.32
C VAL A 148 11.03 -3.15 11.37
N ARG A 149 10.09 -2.71 12.20
CA ARG A 149 8.77 -3.30 12.32
C ARG A 149 7.72 -2.27 11.93
N VAL A 150 6.81 -2.68 11.06
CA VAL A 150 5.67 -1.86 10.62
C VAL A 150 4.43 -2.40 11.32
N TRP A 151 3.70 -1.54 11.99
CA TRP A 151 2.43 -1.86 12.64
C TRP A 151 1.31 -1.30 11.77
N GLY A 152 0.25 -2.09 11.58
CA GLY A 152 -0.88 -1.65 10.78
C GLY A 152 -2.12 -2.49 10.98
N CYS A 153 -3.22 -1.98 10.46
CA CYS A 153 -4.48 -2.72 10.36
C CYS A 153 -5.28 -2.18 9.17
N SER A 154 -6.20 -3.01 8.68
CA SER A 154 -7.08 -2.66 7.56
C SER A 154 -8.51 -2.44 8.06
N PHE A 155 -9.28 -1.67 7.31
CA PHE A 155 -10.70 -1.45 7.61
C PHE A 155 -11.51 -2.75 7.36
N PRO A 156 -12.38 -3.15 8.30
CA PRO A 156 -13.26 -4.31 8.10
C PRO A 156 -14.60 -3.94 7.43
N THR A 157 -14.94 -2.64 7.39
CA THR A 157 -16.21 -2.15 6.83
C THR A 157 -15.98 -0.77 6.21
N PRO A 158 -16.90 -0.30 5.35
CA PRO A 158 -16.80 1.06 4.80
C PRO A 158 -17.14 2.16 5.80
N TYR A 159 -17.58 1.79 6.99
CA TYR A 159 -18.00 2.74 8.05
C TYR A 159 -17.16 2.54 9.31
N ILE A 160 -16.92 3.65 10.03
CA ILE A 160 -16.25 3.67 11.32
C ILE A 160 -17.31 3.73 12.41
#